data_e7d7cd7e8cce6eea15c2beb2d1bc03ef
#
_entry.id   e7d7cd7e8cce6eea15c2beb2d1bc03ef
#
_cell.length_a   1.000
_cell.length_b   1.000
_cell.length_c   1.000
_cell.angle_alpha   90.00
_cell.angle_beta   90.00
_cell.angle_gamma   90.00
#
_symmetry.space_group_name_H-M   'P 1'
#
loop_
_entity.id
_entity.type
_entity.pdbx_description
1 polymer ?
#
loop_
_entity_poly.entity_id
_entity_poly.type
_entity_poly.pdbx_seq_one_letter_code
_entity_poly.pdbx_strand_id
1 'polypeptide(L)'
;MFEEMNKHKYLEMLEIKETSQECLRIVIAEAVSVKRTSEVGIDEEENEILRSMLNRSNPIEVTDASVIYEIVFQDYVSYAVTNESFAGGIDEVFEGKLARIYSKSAFLRYIDQGAFATSGYPGPFVHYGFCCLNQIIDIVSEEPPSIDVMSQT
;
A
#
# COMPACT_ATOMS: atom_id res chain seq x y z
N MET A 1 -8.09 10.31 -6.81
CA MET A 1 -7.54 8.94 -6.82
C MET A 1 -7.26 8.37 -5.42
N PHE A 2 -6.64 9.11 -4.47
CA PHE A 2 -6.48 8.63 -3.09
C PHE A 2 -7.80 8.18 -2.45
N GLU A 3 -8.87 8.93 -2.65
CA GLU A 3 -10.19 8.57 -2.13
C GLU A 3 -10.70 7.24 -2.72
N GLU A 4 -10.44 6.96 -3.99
CA GLU A 4 -10.83 5.68 -4.62
C GLU A 4 -10.05 4.52 -4.01
N MET A 5 -8.74 4.65 -3.85
CA MET A 5 -7.90 3.63 -3.19
C MET A 5 -8.36 3.37 -1.76
N ASN A 6 -8.83 4.40 -1.04
CA ASN A 6 -9.32 4.29 0.34
C ASN A 6 -10.69 3.61 0.47
N LYS A 7 -11.43 3.39 -0.63
CA LYS A 7 -12.68 2.62 -0.64
C LYS A 7 -12.44 1.11 -0.60
N HIS A 8 -11.27 0.66 -1.03
CA HIS A 8 -10.92 -0.76 -1.00
C HIS A 8 -10.76 -1.27 0.44
N LYS A 9 -10.87 -2.58 0.59
CA LYS A 9 -10.65 -3.23 1.88
C LYS A 9 -9.19 -3.55 2.09
N TYR A 10 -8.52 -3.99 1.03
CA TYR A 10 -7.11 -4.36 1.02
C TYR A 10 -6.44 -3.89 -0.27
N LEU A 11 -5.17 -3.58 -0.16
CA LEU A 11 -4.27 -3.30 -1.28
C LEU A 11 -3.09 -4.26 -1.24
N GLU A 12 -2.55 -4.59 -2.40
CA GLU A 12 -1.34 -5.40 -2.54
C GLU A 12 -0.34 -4.68 -3.45
N MET A 13 0.91 -4.56 -3.00
CA MET A 13 1.97 -4.02 -3.83
C MET A 13 2.46 -5.08 -4.81
N LEU A 14 2.35 -4.81 -6.09
CA LEU A 14 2.81 -5.70 -7.17
C LEU A 14 4.23 -5.37 -7.61
N GLU A 15 4.57 -4.09 -7.70
CA GLU A 15 5.87 -3.62 -8.14
C GLU A 15 6.22 -2.29 -7.48
N ILE A 16 7.51 -2.12 -7.16
CA ILE A 16 8.12 -0.82 -6.88
C ILE A 16 9.44 -0.76 -7.64
N LYS A 17 9.64 0.30 -8.42
CA LYS A 17 10.77 0.42 -9.31
C LYS A 17 11.17 1.86 -9.53
N GLU A 18 12.45 2.14 -9.39
CA GLU A 18 13.02 3.36 -9.96
C GLU A 18 13.12 3.21 -11.49
N THR A 19 12.51 4.14 -12.18
CA THR A 19 12.63 4.27 -13.65
C THR A 19 13.80 5.20 -13.99
N SER A 20 13.87 5.82 -15.13
CA SER A 20 14.94 6.76 -15.41
C SER A 20 14.77 8.07 -14.63
N GLN A 21 15.87 8.68 -14.17
CA GLN A 21 15.92 10.06 -13.65
C GLN A 21 14.98 10.34 -12.45
N GLU A 22 15.31 9.80 -11.29
CA GLU A 22 14.67 10.17 -10.01
C GLU A 22 13.14 9.96 -9.97
N CYS A 23 12.64 9.09 -10.85
CA CYS A 23 11.23 8.76 -10.96
C CYS A 23 10.95 7.40 -10.31
N LEU A 24 10.08 7.38 -9.32
CA LEU A 24 9.63 6.18 -8.63
C LEU A 24 8.25 5.75 -9.16
N ARG A 25 8.19 4.55 -9.71
CA ARG A 25 6.96 3.89 -10.15
C ARG A 25 6.56 2.81 -9.18
N ILE A 26 5.29 2.84 -8.76
CA ILE A 26 4.69 1.84 -7.87
C ILE A 26 3.43 1.31 -8.55
N VAL A 27 3.26 0.00 -8.52
CA VAL A 27 2.02 -0.67 -8.97
C VAL A 27 1.37 -1.34 -7.77
N ILE A 28 0.13 -0.95 -7.51
CA ILE A 28 -0.68 -1.44 -6.40
C ILE A 28 -2.01 -1.95 -6.96
N ALA A 29 -2.41 -3.15 -6.54
CA ALA A 29 -3.70 -3.72 -6.89
C ALA A 29 -4.65 -3.75 -5.70
N GLU A 30 -5.94 -3.66 -6.00
CA GLU A 30 -6.98 -4.09 -5.06
C GLU A 30 -6.83 -5.58 -4.78
N ALA A 31 -6.90 -5.97 -3.51
CA ALA A 31 -6.97 -7.37 -3.12
C ALA A 31 -8.32 -7.66 -2.45
N VAL A 32 -8.92 -8.78 -2.81
CA VAL A 32 -10.26 -9.17 -2.37
C VAL A 32 -10.24 -10.53 -1.68
N SER A 33 -11.17 -10.73 -0.76
CA SER A 33 -11.35 -12.03 -0.11
C SER A 33 -12.08 -12.98 -1.07
N VAL A 34 -11.41 -14.07 -1.45
CA VAL A 34 -11.93 -15.08 -2.37
C VAL A 34 -12.52 -16.24 -1.56
N LYS A 35 -13.80 -16.55 -1.78
CA LYS A 35 -14.41 -17.75 -1.18
C LYS A 35 -13.83 -19.00 -1.84
N ARG A 36 -13.16 -19.85 -1.06
CA ARG A 36 -12.83 -21.19 -1.53
C ARG A 36 -14.11 -22.03 -1.60
N THR A 37 -14.50 -22.43 -2.79
CA THR A 37 -15.39 -23.58 -2.97
C THR A 37 -14.56 -24.82 -2.68
N SER A 38 -14.67 -25.37 -1.48
CA SER A 38 -14.03 -26.62 -1.13
C SER A 38 -14.79 -27.78 -1.81
N GLU A 39 -14.37 -28.14 -3.03
CA GLU A 39 -14.59 -29.48 -3.59
C GLU A 39 -13.52 -30.43 -3.03
N VAL A 40 -13.53 -30.70 -1.76
CA VAL A 40 -12.83 -31.83 -1.18
C VAL A 40 -13.86 -32.61 -0.40
N GLY A 41 -14.22 -33.77 -0.93
CA GLY A 41 -14.99 -34.79 -0.25
C GLY A 41 -14.21 -35.26 0.97
N ILE A 42 -14.57 -34.80 2.13
CA ILE A 42 -14.05 -35.21 3.42
C ILE A 42 -15.27 -35.68 4.22
N ASP A 43 -15.12 -36.84 4.90
CA ASP A 43 -16.17 -37.49 5.68
C ASP A 43 -16.90 -36.56 6.67
N GLU A 44 -18.23 -36.79 6.81
CA GLU A 44 -19.18 -35.80 7.32
C GLU A 44 -19.12 -35.51 8.83
N GLU A 45 -18.46 -36.28 9.67
CA GLU A 45 -18.60 -36.17 11.14
C GLU A 45 -17.43 -35.48 11.88
N GLU A 46 -16.21 -35.43 11.36
CA GLU A 46 -15.10 -34.71 12.01
C GLU A 46 -15.02 -33.22 11.62
N ASN A 47 -15.95 -32.71 10.87
CA ASN A 47 -15.74 -31.59 9.96
C ASN A 47 -16.40 -30.26 10.31
N GLU A 48 -17.31 -30.16 11.29
CA GLU A 48 -17.94 -28.86 11.59
C GLU A 48 -16.93 -27.83 12.14
N ILE A 49 -16.00 -28.29 12.97
CA ILE A 49 -14.96 -27.40 13.54
C ILE A 49 -13.93 -27.03 12.48
N LEU A 50 -13.47 -27.98 11.68
CA LEU A 50 -12.57 -27.74 10.55
C LEU A 50 -13.23 -26.89 9.46
N ARG A 51 -14.49 -27.12 9.13
CA ARG A 51 -15.27 -26.25 8.21
C ARG A 51 -15.44 -24.84 8.77
N SER A 52 -15.69 -24.69 10.06
CA SER A 52 -15.81 -23.36 10.67
C SER A 52 -14.47 -22.62 10.72
N MET A 53 -13.36 -23.33 10.87
CA MET A 53 -12.01 -22.76 10.81
C MET A 53 -11.59 -22.42 9.38
N LEU A 54 -11.89 -23.28 8.41
CA LEU A 54 -11.60 -23.05 6.99
C LEU A 54 -12.49 -21.97 6.38
N ASN A 55 -13.75 -21.84 6.81
CA ASN A 55 -14.65 -20.76 6.40
C ASN A 55 -14.28 -19.39 7.01
N ARG A 56 -13.45 -19.36 8.05
CA ARG A 56 -12.97 -18.12 8.65
C ARG A 56 -11.72 -17.54 8.00
N SER A 57 -11.02 -18.29 7.16
CA SER A 57 -9.82 -17.85 6.48
C SER A 57 -9.96 -17.93 4.96
N ASN A 58 -10.82 -17.07 4.41
CA ASN A 58 -10.79 -16.85 2.97
C ASN A 58 -9.47 -16.18 2.58
N PRO A 59 -8.72 -16.69 1.59
CA PRO A 59 -7.53 -16.03 1.12
C PRO A 59 -7.88 -14.65 0.55
N ILE A 60 -6.96 -13.71 0.73
CA ILE A 60 -7.05 -12.37 0.15
C ILE A 60 -6.09 -12.36 -1.02
N GLU A 61 -6.61 -12.14 -2.22
CA GLU A 61 -5.88 -12.29 -3.47
C GLU A 61 -6.23 -11.17 -4.45
N VAL A 62 -5.29 -10.87 -5.33
CA VAL A 62 -5.53 -10.08 -6.54
C VAL A 62 -6.17 -10.99 -7.59
N THR A 63 -7.24 -10.56 -8.19
CA THR A 63 -8.01 -11.30 -9.20
C THR A 63 -8.01 -10.55 -10.53
N ASP A 64 -8.46 -11.20 -11.60
CA ASP A 64 -8.60 -10.57 -12.92
C ASP A 64 -9.60 -9.38 -12.92
N ALA A 65 -10.45 -9.28 -11.92
CA ALA A 65 -11.38 -8.16 -11.75
C ALA A 65 -10.85 -7.05 -10.85
N SER A 66 -9.68 -7.22 -10.24
CA SER A 66 -9.08 -6.25 -9.32
C SER A 66 -8.68 -4.96 -10.04
N VAL A 67 -8.92 -3.83 -9.42
CA VAL A 67 -8.43 -2.54 -9.90
C VAL A 67 -6.93 -2.44 -9.66
N ILE A 68 -6.18 -2.07 -10.69
CA ILE A 68 -4.73 -1.89 -10.60
C ILE A 68 -4.41 -0.40 -10.78
N TYR A 69 -3.63 0.14 -9.88
CA TYR A 69 -3.17 1.52 -9.88
C TYR A 69 -1.69 1.59 -10.23
N GLU A 70 -1.36 2.43 -11.19
CA GLU A 70 0.00 2.89 -11.43
C GLU A 70 0.20 4.24 -10.76
N ILE A 71 1.18 4.35 -9.90
CA ILE A 71 1.50 5.53 -9.11
C ILE A 71 2.92 5.96 -9.46
N VAL A 72 3.09 7.20 -9.89
CA VAL A 72 4.38 7.72 -10.31
C VAL A 72 4.70 9.00 -9.56
N PHE A 73 5.80 8.98 -8.83
CA PHE A 73 6.40 10.15 -8.21
C PHE A 73 7.56 10.64 -9.06
N GLN A 74 7.46 11.88 -9.49
CA GLN A 74 8.57 12.61 -10.12
C GLN A 74 9.39 13.25 -9.00
N ASP A 75 10.73 13.21 -9.14
CA ASP A 75 11.64 13.91 -8.22
C ASP A 75 11.38 13.58 -6.73
N TYR A 76 11.17 12.30 -6.38
CA TYR A 76 11.01 11.90 -4.99
C TYR A 76 12.26 12.22 -4.15
N VAL A 77 12.09 12.64 -2.91
CA VAL A 77 13.18 12.91 -1.96
C VAL A 77 13.72 11.61 -1.37
N SER A 78 12.84 10.75 -0.91
CA SER A 78 13.18 9.45 -0.32
C SER A 78 11.98 8.55 -0.31
N TYR A 79 12.21 7.24 -0.31
CA TYR A 79 11.17 6.26 -0.04
C TYR A 79 11.70 5.12 0.82
N ALA A 80 10.78 4.44 1.49
CA ALA A 80 11.06 3.26 2.30
C ALA A 80 9.94 2.24 2.15
N VAL A 81 10.30 0.97 2.22
CA VAL A 81 9.36 -0.15 2.28
C VAL A 81 9.57 -0.88 3.59
N THR A 82 8.54 -0.91 4.42
CA THR A 82 8.57 -1.59 5.72
C THR A 82 7.66 -2.80 5.68
N ASN A 83 8.13 -3.94 6.21
CA ASN A 83 7.26 -5.10 6.43
C ASN A 83 6.14 -4.70 7.40
N GLU A 84 4.88 -4.96 7.02
CA GLU A 84 3.69 -4.55 7.78
C GLU A 84 3.73 -5.05 9.24
N SER A 85 4.24 -6.26 9.47
CA SER A 85 4.35 -6.85 10.81
C SER A 85 5.24 -6.04 11.78
N PHE A 86 6.09 -5.18 11.28
CA PHE A 86 6.99 -4.32 12.05
C PHE A 86 6.65 -2.83 11.90
N ALA A 87 5.62 -2.52 11.10
CA ALA A 87 5.19 -1.14 10.93
C ALA A 87 4.47 -0.65 12.20
N GLY A 88 4.87 0.51 12.67
CA GLY A 88 4.24 1.15 13.81
C GLY A 88 4.82 2.55 14.01
N GLY A 89 3.96 3.54 13.88
CA GLY A 89 4.29 4.93 14.12
C GLY A 89 3.75 5.38 15.48
N ILE A 90 4.57 6.08 16.26
CA ILE A 90 4.14 6.80 17.46
C ILE A 90 3.92 8.24 17.06
N ASP A 91 2.80 8.82 17.48
CA ASP A 91 2.48 10.24 17.23
C ASP A 91 2.38 10.62 15.73
N GLU A 92 1.86 9.76 14.90
CA GLU A 92 1.59 10.06 13.51
C GLU A 92 0.25 10.74 13.32
N VAL A 93 0.20 11.72 12.42
CA VAL A 93 -1.02 12.41 12.02
C VAL A 93 -1.13 12.36 10.50
N PHE A 94 -2.20 11.76 10.02
CA PHE A 94 -2.45 11.56 8.59
C PHE A 94 -3.94 11.60 8.25
N GLU A 95 -4.23 11.82 6.99
CA GLU A 95 -5.53 11.65 6.36
C GLU A 95 -5.51 10.41 5.47
N GLY A 96 -6.69 9.77 5.29
CA GLY A 96 -6.83 8.55 4.51
C GLY A 96 -6.75 7.28 5.36
N LYS A 97 -6.88 6.13 4.71
CA LYS A 97 -6.90 4.81 5.35
C LYS A 97 -5.77 3.92 4.80
N LEU A 98 -5.86 3.54 3.53
CA LEU A 98 -4.88 2.71 2.82
C LEU A 98 -3.90 3.57 2.03
N ALA A 99 -4.38 4.62 1.40
CA ALA A 99 -3.58 5.68 0.81
C ALA A 99 -3.64 6.89 1.74
N ARG A 100 -2.50 7.30 2.28
CA ARG A 100 -2.38 8.28 3.36
C ARG A 100 -1.54 9.47 2.95
N ILE A 101 -1.88 10.62 3.51
CA ILE A 101 -1.07 11.84 3.46
C ILE A 101 -0.78 12.24 4.89
N TYR A 102 0.50 12.28 5.25
CA TYR A 102 0.95 12.55 6.61
C TYR A 102 1.29 14.03 6.79
N SER A 103 0.75 14.62 7.85
CA SER A 103 1.19 15.93 8.33
C SER A 103 2.25 15.83 9.43
N LYS A 104 2.36 14.66 10.08
CA LYS A 104 3.37 14.37 11.09
C LYS A 104 3.72 12.88 11.07
N SER A 105 5.00 12.53 10.96
CA SER A 105 5.46 11.14 11.00
C SER A 105 6.91 11.02 11.46
N ALA A 106 7.30 9.80 11.84
CA ALA A 106 8.70 9.47 12.11
C ALA A 106 9.56 9.59 10.85
N PHE A 107 9.01 9.23 9.68
CA PHE A 107 9.71 9.30 8.39
C PHE A 107 10.00 10.75 7.99
N LEU A 108 9.05 11.67 8.17
CA LEU A 108 9.30 13.11 7.96
C LEU A 108 10.42 13.63 8.87
N ARG A 109 10.44 13.24 10.14
CA ARG A 109 11.53 13.62 11.06
C ARG A 109 12.87 13.05 10.64
N TYR A 110 12.89 11.81 10.15
CA TYR A 110 14.10 11.19 9.62
C TYR A 110 14.67 11.98 8.43
N ILE A 111 13.81 12.37 7.49
CA ILE A 111 14.22 13.16 6.31
C ILE A 111 14.75 14.53 6.75
N ASP A 112 14.04 15.22 7.64
CA ASP A 112 14.43 16.54 8.12
C ASP A 112 15.79 16.55 8.86
N GLN A 113 16.12 15.45 9.53
CA GLN A 113 17.34 15.32 10.32
C GLN A 113 18.48 14.62 9.59
N GLY A 114 18.18 13.74 8.66
CA GLY A 114 19.13 12.81 8.04
C GLY A 114 19.42 13.07 6.56
N ALA A 115 18.68 13.94 5.91
CA ALA A 115 18.86 14.30 4.51
C ALA A 115 19.18 15.79 4.33
N PHE A 116 19.69 16.16 3.17
CA PHE A 116 19.83 17.58 2.79
C PHE A 116 18.51 18.24 2.41
N ALA A 117 17.43 17.46 2.34
CA ALA A 117 16.10 17.95 2.02
C ALA A 117 15.49 18.67 3.23
N THR A 118 15.15 19.93 3.08
CA THR A 118 14.49 20.76 4.07
C THR A 118 13.32 21.50 3.44
N SER A 119 12.48 22.12 4.24
CA SER A 119 11.41 22.99 3.74
C SER A 119 11.92 24.17 2.89
N GLY A 120 13.21 24.48 2.96
CA GLY A 120 13.86 25.52 2.14
C GLY A 120 14.60 24.98 0.92
N TYR A 121 14.90 23.69 0.86
CA TYR A 121 15.57 23.05 -0.28
C TYR A 121 15.36 21.51 -0.24
N PRO A 122 14.84 20.89 -1.30
CA PRO A 122 14.36 21.48 -2.54
C PRO A 122 13.12 22.36 -2.37
N GLY A 123 12.43 22.29 -1.25
CA GLY A 123 11.23 23.05 -0.93
C GLY A 123 10.32 22.26 0.00
N PRO A 124 9.10 22.73 0.25
CA PRO A 124 8.16 22.00 1.07
C PRO A 124 7.83 20.66 0.43
N PHE A 125 7.88 19.59 1.20
CA PHE A 125 7.60 18.23 0.76
C PHE A 125 6.52 17.59 1.63
N VAL A 126 5.87 16.58 1.06
CA VAL A 126 4.76 15.85 1.67
C VAL A 126 5.13 14.39 1.80
N HIS A 127 4.72 13.76 2.89
CA HIS A 127 4.84 12.33 3.09
C HIS A 127 3.55 11.62 2.67
N TYR A 128 3.68 10.74 1.71
CA TYR A 128 2.63 9.86 1.20
C TYR A 128 2.89 8.44 1.70
N GLY A 129 1.84 7.72 2.09
CA GLY A 129 1.95 6.33 2.52
C GLY A 129 0.92 5.44 1.85
N PHE A 130 1.32 4.21 1.52
CA PHE A 130 0.43 3.17 1.00
C PHE A 130 0.52 1.94 1.87
N CYS A 131 -0.62 1.60 2.51
CA CYS A 131 -0.72 0.44 3.38
C CYS A 131 -1.20 -0.76 2.57
N CYS A 132 -0.28 -1.65 2.25
CA CYS A 132 -0.53 -2.90 1.55
C CYS A 132 -0.55 -4.08 2.52
N LEU A 133 -1.00 -5.25 2.06
CA LEU A 133 -1.16 -6.46 2.89
C LEU A 133 0.10 -6.85 3.65
N ASN A 134 1.26 -6.76 3.00
CA ASN A 134 2.53 -7.22 3.57
C ASN A 134 3.55 -6.09 3.76
N GLN A 135 3.27 -4.91 3.22
CA GLN A 135 4.21 -3.79 3.26
C GLN A 135 3.49 -2.46 3.49
N ILE A 136 4.18 -1.57 4.15
CA ILE A 136 3.88 -0.14 4.15
C ILE A 136 4.94 0.55 3.29
N ILE A 137 4.49 1.38 2.35
CA ILE A 137 5.35 2.15 1.45
C ILE A 137 5.24 3.60 1.86
N ASP A 138 6.35 4.19 2.27
CA ASP A 138 6.46 5.59 2.66
C ASP A 138 7.26 6.35 1.62
N ILE A 139 6.74 7.45 1.10
CA ILE A 139 7.39 8.28 0.09
C ILE A 139 7.33 9.75 0.51
N VAL A 140 8.45 10.45 0.43
CA VAL A 140 8.52 11.91 0.57
C VAL A 140 8.82 12.52 -0.79
N SER A 141 7.98 13.44 -1.22
CA SER A 141 8.08 14.13 -2.50
C SER A 141 7.58 15.57 -2.39
N GLU A 142 8.11 16.48 -3.21
CA GLU A 142 7.58 17.85 -3.32
C GLU A 142 6.23 17.87 -4.03
N GLU A 143 6.15 17.16 -5.13
CA GLU A 143 4.95 17.11 -5.98
C GLU A 143 4.09 15.90 -5.63
N PRO A 144 2.77 16.02 -5.74
CA PRO A 144 1.87 14.89 -5.61
C PRO A 144 2.10 13.87 -6.74
N PRO A 145 1.90 12.57 -6.48
CA PRO A 145 2.04 11.57 -7.53
C PRO A 145 0.94 11.68 -8.59
N SER A 146 1.26 11.29 -9.82
CA SER A 146 0.23 10.88 -10.77
C SER A 146 -0.26 9.47 -10.41
N ILE A 147 -1.56 9.25 -10.51
CA ILE A 147 -2.18 7.95 -10.25
C ILE A 147 -3.14 7.63 -11.39
N ASP A 148 -2.87 6.57 -12.09
CA ASP A 148 -3.67 6.07 -13.20
C ASP A 148 -4.19 4.67 -12.91
N VAL A 149 -5.39 4.36 -13.41
CA VAL A 149 -5.94 3.00 -13.39
C VAL A 149 -5.46 2.28 -14.64
N MET A 150 -4.76 1.18 -14.44
CA MET A 150 -4.27 0.36 -15.55
C MET A 150 -5.41 -0.44 -16.16
N SER A 151 -5.58 -0.36 -17.48
CA SER A 151 -6.48 -1.25 -18.20
C SER A 151 -5.90 -2.66 -18.18
N GLN A 152 -6.66 -3.62 -17.69
CA GLN A 152 -6.32 -5.02 -17.88
C GLN A 152 -6.52 -5.35 -19.38
N THR A 153 -5.44 -5.71 -20.03
CA THR A 153 -5.43 -6.11 -21.44
C THR A 153 -5.70 -7.60 -21.55
#